data_70b1f885a89f0a141807b7757a47ecb4
#
_entry.id   70b1f885a89f0a141807b7757a47ecb4
#
_cell.length_a   1.000
_cell.length_b   1.000
_cell.length_c   1.000
_cell.angle_alpha   90.00
_cell.angle_beta   90.00
_cell.angle_gamma   90.00
#
_symmetry.space_group_name_H-M   'P 1'
#
loop_
_entity.id
_entity.type
_entity.pdbx_description
1 polymer ?
#
loop_
_entity_poly.entity_id
_entity_poly.type
_entity_poly.pdbx_seq_one_letter_code
_entity_poly.pdbx_strand_id
1 'polypeptide(L)'
;MNADDSVPGPTDDIMCATYRALCRHGYANLTMQDIADEWSKSKPALHYHYDTKRGLLLAFLEHLFTAYTDRVAAPDEGSPRARLDALIDAALDPPRADAHRELRTALFEVKAQAPHDEAFRERLERFDDYLAAEIRRIVAEGIEAGAFRADADPEMAAVLLVTLVNGAHSRRVALGAADGVRDAINAAVDDHLEGGVR
;
A
#
# COMPACT_ATOMS: atom_id res chain seq x y z
N MET A 1 -24.49 -11.02 -10.58
CA MET A 1 -23.93 -12.18 -11.28
C MET A 1 -23.28 -11.62 -12.54
N ASN A 2 -22.02 -11.28 -12.44
CA ASN A 2 -21.03 -11.16 -13.52
C ASN A 2 -19.68 -10.93 -12.81
N ALA A 3 -19.10 -12.02 -12.29
CA ALA A 3 -17.66 -12.04 -12.05
C ALA A 3 -17.04 -12.03 -13.45
N ASP A 4 -16.18 -11.08 -13.70
CA ASP A 4 -15.33 -11.02 -14.88
C ASP A 4 -14.42 -12.25 -14.85
N ASP A 5 -14.81 -13.29 -15.59
CA ASP A 5 -14.11 -14.56 -15.75
C ASP A 5 -13.04 -14.40 -16.86
N SER A 6 -12.32 -13.26 -16.83
CA SER A 6 -11.18 -13.06 -17.70
C SER A 6 -10.06 -13.97 -17.22
N VAL A 7 -9.64 -14.91 -18.07
CA VAL A 7 -8.47 -15.76 -17.85
C VAL A 7 -7.28 -14.83 -17.61
N PRO A 8 -6.57 -14.93 -16.45
CA PRO A 8 -5.43 -14.09 -16.16
C PRO A 8 -4.42 -14.12 -17.31
N GLY A 9 -3.96 -12.95 -17.74
CA GLY A 9 -2.94 -12.87 -18.78
C GLY A 9 -1.58 -13.40 -18.26
N PRO A 10 -0.62 -13.72 -19.14
CA PRO A 10 0.69 -14.20 -18.74
C PRO A 10 1.40 -13.27 -17.74
N THR A 11 1.15 -11.97 -17.81
CA THR A 11 1.69 -10.97 -16.90
C THR A 11 1.11 -11.14 -15.49
N ASP A 12 -0.20 -11.36 -15.36
CA ASP A 12 -0.86 -11.56 -14.07
C ASP A 12 -0.37 -12.86 -13.41
N ASP A 13 -0.19 -13.92 -14.19
CA ASP A 13 0.37 -15.18 -13.70
C ASP A 13 1.80 -15.00 -13.14
N ILE A 14 2.65 -14.21 -13.82
CA ILE A 14 4.01 -13.88 -13.34
C ILE A 14 3.95 -13.05 -12.07
N MET A 15 3.03 -12.08 -11.96
CA MET A 15 2.87 -11.27 -10.75
C MET A 15 2.41 -12.12 -9.57
N CYS A 16 1.47 -13.04 -9.78
CA CYS A 16 1.04 -14.01 -8.77
C CYS A 16 2.19 -14.95 -8.35
N ALA A 17 3.01 -15.41 -9.29
CA ALA A 17 4.19 -16.23 -9.00
C ALA A 17 5.26 -15.44 -8.22
N THR A 18 5.49 -14.18 -8.62
CA THR A 18 6.41 -13.28 -7.91
C THR A 18 5.96 -13.04 -6.48
N TYR A 19 4.66 -12.83 -6.26
CA TYR A 19 4.07 -12.73 -4.92
C TYR A 19 4.41 -13.96 -4.07
N ARG A 20 4.10 -15.18 -4.58
CA ARG A 20 4.33 -16.44 -3.84
C ARG A 20 5.82 -16.68 -3.55
N ALA A 21 6.68 -16.42 -4.54
CA ALA A 21 8.12 -16.56 -4.37
C ALA A 21 8.69 -15.56 -3.34
N LEU A 22 8.22 -14.29 -3.38
CA LEU A 22 8.59 -13.27 -2.37
C LEU A 22 8.15 -13.69 -0.96
N CYS A 23 6.92 -14.16 -0.79
CA CYS A 23 6.42 -14.63 0.51
C CYS A 23 7.27 -15.78 1.06
N ARG A 24 7.74 -16.69 0.19
CA ARG A 24 8.48 -17.88 0.60
C ARG A 24 9.96 -17.62 0.89
N HIS A 25 10.60 -16.79 0.08
CA HIS A 25 12.07 -16.62 0.08
C HIS A 25 12.55 -15.28 0.65
N GLY A 26 11.65 -14.27 0.76
CA GLY A 26 12.02 -12.89 1.04
C GLY A 26 12.78 -12.24 -0.11
N TYR A 27 12.99 -10.94 -0.06
CA TYR A 27 13.69 -10.20 -1.13
C TYR A 27 15.15 -10.64 -1.29
N ALA A 28 15.87 -10.81 -0.17
CA ALA A 28 17.31 -11.05 -0.18
C ALA A 28 17.68 -12.38 -0.87
N ASN A 29 16.90 -13.44 -0.63
CA ASN A 29 17.19 -14.77 -1.16
C ASN A 29 16.45 -15.10 -2.47
N LEU A 30 15.49 -14.28 -2.87
CA LEU A 30 14.70 -14.50 -4.07
C LEU A 30 15.58 -14.52 -5.32
N THR A 31 15.38 -15.53 -6.17
CA THR A 31 16.02 -15.65 -7.49
C THR A 31 15.00 -15.73 -8.61
N MET A 32 15.45 -15.50 -9.85
CA MET A 32 14.60 -15.70 -11.04
C MET A 32 14.15 -17.17 -11.18
N GLN A 33 14.93 -18.13 -10.66
CA GLN A 33 14.55 -19.54 -10.67
C GLN A 33 13.37 -19.79 -9.73
N ASP A 34 13.40 -19.25 -8.51
CA ASP A 34 12.29 -19.40 -7.54
C ASP A 34 10.97 -18.87 -8.11
N ILE A 35 11.03 -17.75 -8.83
CA ILE A 35 9.84 -17.17 -9.47
C ILE A 35 9.36 -18.07 -10.63
N ALA A 36 10.27 -18.60 -11.44
CA ALA A 36 9.95 -19.49 -12.54
C ALA A 36 9.30 -20.80 -12.02
N ASP A 37 9.81 -21.34 -10.91
CA ASP A 37 9.25 -22.54 -10.27
C ASP A 37 7.82 -22.29 -9.76
N GLU A 38 7.57 -21.12 -9.15
CA GLU A 38 6.21 -20.72 -8.74
C GLU A 38 5.27 -20.46 -9.94
N TRP A 39 5.82 -20.03 -11.07
CA TRP A 39 5.06 -19.82 -12.30
C TRP A 39 4.77 -21.12 -13.06
N SER A 40 5.42 -22.22 -12.66
CA SER A 40 5.35 -23.51 -13.35
C SER A 40 5.79 -23.45 -14.82
N LYS A 41 6.72 -22.54 -15.11
CA LYS A 41 7.37 -22.38 -16.43
C LYS A 41 8.88 -22.38 -16.28
N SER A 42 9.58 -22.45 -17.40
CA SER A 42 11.02 -22.45 -17.39
C SER A 42 11.61 -21.06 -17.12
N LYS A 43 12.80 -21.00 -16.50
CA LYS A 43 13.54 -19.74 -16.33
C LYS A 43 13.79 -18.99 -17.64
N PRO A 44 14.12 -19.64 -18.78
CA PRO A 44 14.19 -18.97 -20.07
C PRO A 44 12.87 -18.31 -20.50
N ALA A 45 11.71 -18.93 -20.20
CA ALA A 45 10.42 -18.32 -20.47
C ALA A 45 10.18 -17.05 -19.63
N LEU A 46 10.62 -17.06 -18.37
CA LEU A 46 10.56 -15.85 -17.53
C LEU A 46 11.50 -14.75 -18.05
N HIS A 47 12.70 -15.12 -18.49
CA HIS A 47 13.66 -14.18 -19.09
C HIS A 47 13.18 -13.57 -20.40
N TYR A 48 12.26 -14.21 -21.11
CA TYR A 48 11.62 -13.61 -22.27
C TYR A 48 10.78 -12.37 -21.91
N HIS A 49 10.23 -12.32 -20.68
CA HIS A 49 9.42 -11.19 -20.18
C HIS A 49 10.24 -10.19 -19.36
N TYR A 50 11.21 -10.67 -18.59
CA TYR A 50 11.99 -9.85 -17.65
C TYR A 50 13.45 -10.30 -17.62
N ASP A 51 14.35 -9.44 -18.04
CA ASP A 51 15.79 -9.73 -18.11
C ASP A 51 16.43 -9.95 -16.73
N THR A 52 15.94 -9.24 -15.71
CA THR A 52 16.54 -9.24 -14.37
C THR A 52 15.49 -9.32 -13.26
N LYS A 53 15.89 -9.88 -12.10
CA LYS A 53 15.09 -9.84 -10.87
C LYS A 53 14.67 -8.40 -10.52
N ARG A 54 15.59 -7.44 -10.67
CA ARG A 54 15.30 -6.03 -10.40
C ARG A 54 14.18 -5.51 -11.31
N GLY A 55 14.26 -5.75 -12.62
CA GLY A 55 13.22 -5.32 -13.58
C GLY A 55 11.87 -5.94 -13.29
N LEU A 56 11.85 -7.23 -12.96
CA LEU A 56 10.61 -7.93 -12.57
C LEU A 56 10.01 -7.34 -11.27
N LEU A 57 10.83 -7.07 -10.26
CA LEU A 57 10.33 -6.50 -9.00
C LEU A 57 9.83 -5.05 -9.15
N LEU A 58 10.41 -4.26 -10.05
CA LEU A 58 9.89 -2.95 -10.40
C LEU A 58 8.50 -3.05 -11.05
N ALA A 59 8.31 -4.02 -11.97
CA ALA A 59 7.00 -4.29 -12.57
C ALA A 59 6.01 -4.84 -11.52
N PHE A 60 6.47 -5.64 -10.57
CA PHE A 60 5.65 -6.13 -9.47
C PHE A 60 5.18 -5.00 -8.55
N LEU A 61 6.04 -4.02 -8.24
CA LEU A 61 5.62 -2.83 -7.49
C LEU A 61 4.56 -2.01 -8.24
N GLU A 62 4.66 -1.93 -9.57
CA GLU A 62 3.66 -1.27 -10.39
C GLU A 62 2.31 -1.99 -10.35
N HIS A 63 2.32 -3.33 -10.44
CA HIS A 63 1.14 -4.16 -10.29
C HIS A 63 0.50 -3.98 -8.89
N LEU A 64 1.32 -3.97 -7.83
CA LEU A 64 0.85 -3.70 -6.47
C LEU A 64 0.29 -2.29 -6.32
N PHE A 65 0.86 -1.30 -7.01
CA PHE A 65 0.35 0.07 -6.98
C PHE A 65 -1.06 0.16 -7.56
N THR A 66 -1.32 -0.47 -8.70
CA THR A 66 -2.67 -0.53 -9.28
C THR A 66 -3.66 -1.17 -8.30
N ALA A 67 -3.34 -2.33 -7.74
CA ALA A 67 -4.20 -2.98 -6.75
C ALA A 67 -4.37 -2.15 -5.46
N TYR A 68 -3.35 -1.36 -5.09
CA TYR A 68 -3.41 -0.45 -3.94
C TYR A 68 -4.36 0.70 -4.22
N THR A 69 -4.24 1.38 -5.36
CA THR A 69 -5.11 2.51 -5.72
C THR A 69 -6.57 2.10 -5.80
N ASP A 70 -6.87 0.94 -6.40
CA ASP A 70 -8.23 0.40 -6.47
C ASP A 70 -8.82 0.12 -5.08
N ARG A 71 -7.99 -0.33 -4.14
CA ARG A 71 -8.41 -0.65 -2.77
C ARG A 71 -8.63 0.57 -1.91
N VAL A 72 -7.72 1.56 -1.97
CA VAL A 72 -7.77 2.76 -1.13
C VAL A 72 -8.56 3.90 -1.76
N ALA A 73 -9.09 3.71 -2.96
CA ALA A 73 -10.02 4.67 -3.53
C ALA A 73 -11.16 4.93 -2.54
N ALA A 74 -11.22 6.14 -2.00
CA ALA A 74 -12.23 6.49 -1.03
C ALA A 74 -13.61 6.48 -1.71
N PRO A 75 -14.65 5.95 -1.06
CA PRO A 75 -16.00 6.09 -1.58
C PRO A 75 -16.35 7.56 -1.78
N ASP A 76 -17.04 7.90 -2.88
CA ASP A 76 -17.54 9.27 -3.09
C ASP A 76 -18.76 9.56 -2.21
N GLU A 77 -19.38 8.53 -1.64
CA GLU A 77 -20.55 8.63 -0.78
C GLU A 77 -20.18 8.59 0.71
N GLY A 78 -20.90 9.37 1.51
CA GLY A 78 -20.73 9.45 2.96
C GLY A 78 -20.17 10.79 3.44
N SER A 79 -20.11 10.96 4.76
CA SER A 79 -19.51 12.15 5.37
C SER A 79 -17.99 12.16 5.14
N PRO A 80 -17.35 13.34 5.06
CA PRO A 80 -15.90 13.44 4.92
C PRO A 80 -15.13 12.63 5.98
N ARG A 81 -15.63 12.60 7.24
CA ARG A 81 -15.06 11.78 8.31
C ARG A 81 -15.16 10.28 7.98
N ALA A 82 -16.31 9.79 7.58
CA ALA A 82 -16.48 8.37 7.26
C ALA A 82 -15.62 7.94 6.05
N ARG A 83 -15.47 8.82 5.06
CA ARG A 83 -14.59 8.60 3.90
C ARG A 83 -13.12 8.55 4.30
N LEU A 84 -12.69 9.44 5.20
CA LEU A 84 -11.33 9.44 5.73
C LEU A 84 -11.05 8.18 6.54
N ASP A 85 -12.00 7.77 7.39
CA ASP A 85 -11.89 6.54 8.17
C ASP A 85 -11.77 5.32 7.27
N ALA A 86 -12.60 5.20 6.24
CA ALA A 86 -12.57 4.10 5.28
C ALA A 86 -11.24 4.05 4.49
N LEU A 87 -10.72 5.20 4.06
CA LEU A 87 -9.42 5.32 3.41
C LEU A 87 -8.28 4.81 4.30
N ILE A 88 -8.26 5.24 5.56
CA ILE A 88 -7.24 4.85 6.53
C ILE A 88 -7.35 3.35 6.85
N ASP A 89 -8.57 2.82 7.04
CA ASP A 89 -8.78 1.38 7.26
C ASP A 89 -8.28 0.56 6.07
N ALA A 90 -8.59 0.97 4.85
CA ALA A 90 -8.10 0.32 3.64
C ALA A 90 -6.56 0.39 3.51
N ALA A 91 -5.94 1.50 3.96
CA ALA A 91 -4.50 1.66 3.93
C ALA A 91 -3.81 0.79 5.01
N LEU A 92 -4.38 0.69 6.22
CA LEU A 92 -3.81 -0.06 7.34
C LEU A 92 -3.95 -1.57 7.22
N ASP A 93 -5.12 -2.05 6.81
CA ASP A 93 -5.47 -3.48 6.83
C ASP A 93 -5.98 -3.97 5.47
N PRO A 94 -5.09 -4.58 4.65
CA PRO A 94 -5.56 -5.28 3.46
C PRO A 94 -6.45 -6.47 3.86
N PRO A 95 -7.56 -6.72 3.15
CA PRO A 95 -8.44 -7.86 3.40
C PRO A 95 -7.64 -9.17 3.22
N ARG A 96 -7.57 -10.01 4.25
CA ARG A 96 -6.80 -11.26 4.41
C ARG A 96 -5.47 -11.10 5.16
N ALA A 97 -5.57 -10.71 6.43
CA ALA A 97 -4.43 -10.41 7.30
C ALA A 97 -3.36 -11.53 7.41
N ASP A 98 -3.74 -12.81 7.35
CA ASP A 98 -2.81 -13.92 7.58
C ASP A 98 -1.94 -14.24 6.36
N ALA A 99 -2.47 -14.12 5.13
CA ALA A 99 -1.72 -14.38 3.91
C ALA A 99 -0.74 -13.26 3.52
N HIS A 100 -0.76 -12.12 4.24
CA HIS A 100 0.01 -10.94 3.88
C HIS A 100 1.18 -10.63 4.82
N ARG A 101 1.40 -11.45 5.88
CA ARG A 101 2.53 -11.21 6.79
C ARG A 101 3.87 -11.34 6.05
N GLU A 102 4.04 -12.44 5.31
CA GLU A 102 5.25 -12.71 4.53
C GLU A 102 5.44 -11.63 3.47
N LEU A 103 4.37 -11.26 2.74
CA LEU A 103 4.45 -10.17 1.75
C LEU A 103 4.85 -8.85 2.39
N ARG A 104 4.25 -8.48 3.54
CA ARG A 104 4.62 -7.24 4.23
C ARG A 104 6.10 -7.21 4.62
N THR A 105 6.62 -8.36 5.11
CA THR A 105 8.04 -8.50 5.42
C THR A 105 8.89 -8.32 4.16
N ALA A 106 8.55 -9.01 3.07
CA ALA A 106 9.28 -8.90 1.81
C ALA A 106 9.21 -7.48 1.20
N LEU A 107 8.06 -6.82 1.28
CA LEU A 107 7.93 -5.42 0.85
C LEU A 107 8.72 -4.46 1.75
N PHE A 108 8.84 -4.75 3.04
CA PHE A 108 9.71 -3.98 3.93
C PHE A 108 11.19 -4.12 3.54
N GLU A 109 11.61 -5.33 3.16
CA GLU A 109 12.96 -5.58 2.60
C GLU A 109 13.17 -4.85 1.26
N VAL A 110 12.15 -4.79 0.39
CA VAL A 110 12.18 -3.99 -0.85
C VAL A 110 12.27 -2.49 -0.53
N LYS A 111 11.50 -1.99 0.45
CA LYS A 111 11.61 -0.59 0.90
C LYS A 111 13.03 -0.24 1.39
N ALA A 112 13.71 -1.19 2.01
CA ALA A 112 15.10 -1.00 2.45
C ALA A 112 16.11 -0.85 1.28
N GLN A 113 15.72 -1.16 0.04
CA GLN A 113 16.54 -0.92 -1.16
C GLN A 113 16.41 0.52 -1.69
N ALA A 114 15.34 1.23 -1.38
CA ALA A 114 15.08 2.58 -1.88
C ALA A 114 16.24 3.58 -1.68
N PRO A 115 17.00 3.58 -0.56
CA PRO A 115 18.16 4.44 -0.40
C PRO A 115 19.28 4.18 -1.42
N HIS A 116 19.31 3.00 -2.04
CA HIS A 116 20.37 2.54 -2.94
C HIS A 116 19.91 2.38 -4.39
N ASP A 117 18.61 2.52 -4.66
CA ASP A 117 18.02 2.34 -5.99
C ASP A 117 16.89 3.35 -6.23
N GLU A 118 17.17 4.33 -7.08
CA GLU A 118 16.26 5.43 -7.39
C GLU A 118 14.93 4.94 -7.97
N ALA A 119 14.95 3.92 -8.84
CA ALA A 119 13.74 3.40 -9.45
C ALA A 119 12.83 2.68 -8.44
N PHE A 120 13.38 2.05 -7.39
CA PHE A 120 12.58 1.55 -6.27
C PHE A 120 12.01 2.70 -5.45
N ARG A 121 12.82 3.73 -5.15
CA ARG A 121 12.38 4.92 -4.41
C ARG A 121 11.20 5.59 -5.10
N GLU A 122 11.32 5.94 -6.39
CA GLU A 122 10.26 6.58 -7.17
C GLU A 122 8.94 5.80 -7.15
N ARG A 123 9.00 4.46 -7.25
CA ARG A 123 7.79 3.64 -7.21
C ARG A 123 7.15 3.59 -5.83
N LEU A 124 7.97 3.58 -4.77
CA LEU A 124 7.47 3.57 -3.40
C LEU A 124 6.89 4.94 -3.00
N GLU A 125 7.51 6.04 -3.46
CA GLU A 125 6.99 7.40 -3.26
C GLU A 125 5.58 7.55 -3.84
N ARG A 126 5.27 6.92 -4.97
CA ARG A 126 3.93 6.97 -5.57
C ARG A 126 2.81 6.46 -4.66
N PHE A 127 3.07 5.47 -3.81
CA PHE A 127 2.08 4.98 -2.83
C PHE A 127 1.77 6.06 -1.79
N ASP A 128 2.81 6.71 -1.27
CA ASP A 128 2.67 7.77 -0.29
C ASP A 128 2.00 9.01 -0.90
N ASP A 129 2.39 9.39 -2.13
CA ASP A 129 1.82 10.51 -2.86
C ASP A 129 0.33 10.31 -3.15
N TYR A 130 -0.07 9.10 -3.56
CA TYR A 130 -1.46 8.78 -3.82
C TYR A 130 -2.31 8.88 -2.54
N LEU A 131 -1.85 8.26 -1.45
CA LEU A 131 -2.54 8.33 -0.16
C LEU A 131 -2.63 9.77 0.34
N ALA A 132 -1.55 10.54 0.24
CA ALA A 132 -1.52 11.95 0.61
C ALA A 132 -2.51 12.77 -0.23
N ALA A 133 -2.61 12.53 -1.54
CA ALA A 133 -3.54 13.22 -2.42
C ALA A 133 -5.00 12.96 -2.04
N GLU A 134 -5.35 11.69 -1.75
CA GLU A 134 -6.71 11.33 -1.31
C GLU A 134 -7.05 11.95 0.05
N ILE A 135 -6.13 11.94 1.02
CA ILE A 135 -6.33 12.59 2.32
C ILE A 135 -6.57 14.09 2.13
N ARG A 136 -5.71 14.78 1.34
CA ARG A 136 -5.88 16.23 1.07
C ARG A 136 -7.25 16.54 0.47
N ARG A 137 -7.67 15.74 -0.51
CA ARG A 137 -8.97 15.91 -1.16
C ARG A 137 -10.11 15.80 -0.17
N ILE A 138 -10.15 14.75 0.63
CA ILE A 138 -11.22 14.51 1.61
C ILE A 138 -11.23 15.60 2.68
N VAL A 139 -10.06 16.03 3.16
CA VAL A 139 -9.96 17.07 4.19
C VAL A 139 -10.41 18.43 3.63
N ALA A 140 -9.99 18.81 2.41
CA ALA A 140 -10.43 20.04 1.77
C ALA A 140 -11.95 20.08 1.56
N GLU A 141 -12.54 19.01 1.03
CA GLU A 141 -13.99 18.88 0.87
C GLU A 141 -14.72 18.93 2.23
N GLY A 142 -14.11 18.35 3.27
CA GLY A 142 -14.67 18.38 4.63
C GLY A 142 -14.66 19.78 5.25
N ILE A 143 -13.64 20.57 5.00
CA ILE A 143 -13.57 21.99 5.40
C ILE A 143 -14.65 22.79 4.67
N GLU A 144 -14.77 22.64 3.36
CA GLU A 144 -15.77 23.33 2.55
C GLU A 144 -17.21 22.96 2.98
N ALA A 145 -17.44 21.71 3.35
CA ALA A 145 -18.73 21.24 3.84
C ALA A 145 -19.00 21.60 5.32
N GLY A 146 -18.04 22.21 6.02
CA GLY A 146 -18.14 22.51 7.46
C GLY A 146 -18.12 21.27 8.36
N ALA A 147 -17.68 20.13 7.86
CA ALA A 147 -17.51 18.88 8.62
C ALA A 147 -16.19 18.86 9.40
N PHE A 148 -15.21 19.60 8.93
CA PHE A 148 -13.93 19.81 9.60
C PHE A 148 -13.75 21.30 9.93
N ARG A 149 -12.89 21.60 10.88
CA ARG A 149 -12.60 22.96 11.32
C ARG A 149 -12.02 23.79 10.17
N ALA A 150 -12.42 25.05 10.08
CA ALA A 150 -12.05 25.94 8.98
C ALA A 150 -10.55 26.30 8.92
N ASP A 151 -9.83 26.14 10.02
CA ASP A 151 -8.38 26.37 10.14
C ASP A 151 -7.55 25.08 10.07
N ALA A 152 -8.18 23.93 9.73
CA ALA A 152 -7.43 22.70 9.46
C ALA A 152 -6.60 22.84 8.18
N ASP A 153 -5.41 22.25 8.20
CA ASP A 153 -4.48 22.26 7.07
C ASP A 153 -4.48 20.89 6.36
N PRO A 154 -5.03 20.77 5.14
CA PRO A 154 -5.05 19.49 4.41
C PRO A 154 -3.66 18.92 4.13
N GLU A 155 -2.65 19.77 3.93
CA GLU A 155 -1.28 19.30 3.69
C GLU A 155 -0.66 18.71 4.96
N MET A 156 -0.83 19.39 6.10
CA MET A 156 -0.37 18.87 7.38
C MET A 156 -1.09 17.58 7.77
N ALA A 157 -2.40 17.48 7.51
CA ALA A 157 -3.17 16.26 7.74
C ALA A 157 -2.63 15.10 6.89
N ALA A 158 -2.33 15.35 5.62
CA ALA A 158 -1.77 14.32 4.73
C ALA A 158 -0.41 13.84 5.22
N VAL A 159 0.51 14.75 5.54
CA VAL A 159 1.84 14.39 6.07
C VAL A 159 1.73 13.59 7.36
N LEU A 160 0.89 14.01 8.29
CA LEU A 160 0.68 13.33 9.57
C LEU A 160 0.12 11.92 9.37
N LEU A 161 -0.97 11.78 8.61
CA LEU A 161 -1.67 10.51 8.47
C LEU A 161 -0.86 9.50 7.65
N VAL A 162 -0.20 9.90 6.56
CA VAL A 162 0.73 9.04 5.80
C VAL A 162 1.88 8.56 6.70
N THR A 163 2.44 9.45 7.52
CA THR A 163 3.51 9.09 8.48
C THR A 163 3.03 8.06 9.50
N LEU A 164 1.81 8.22 10.05
CA LEU A 164 1.23 7.29 11.00
C LEU A 164 0.95 5.92 10.36
N VAL A 165 0.41 5.88 9.14
CA VAL A 165 0.18 4.64 8.38
C VAL A 165 1.50 3.91 8.10
N ASN A 166 2.52 4.61 7.62
CA ASN A 166 3.84 4.03 7.37
C ASN A 166 4.51 3.55 8.67
N GLY A 167 4.36 4.31 9.75
CA GLY A 167 4.80 3.91 11.10
C GLY A 167 4.11 2.64 11.58
N ALA A 168 2.80 2.51 11.36
CA ALA A 168 2.04 1.30 11.66
C ALA A 168 2.56 0.07 10.92
N HIS A 169 2.78 0.20 9.60
CA HIS A 169 3.32 -0.88 8.78
C HIS A 169 4.71 -1.31 9.25
N SER A 170 5.59 -0.36 9.53
CA SER A 170 6.95 -0.63 10.02
C SER A 170 6.94 -1.33 11.38
N ARG A 171 6.11 -0.86 12.33
CA ARG A 171 5.95 -1.50 13.65
C ARG A 171 5.40 -2.91 13.56
N ARG A 172 4.40 -3.13 12.68
CA ARG A 172 3.79 -4.45 12.48
C ARG A 172 4.79 -5.46 11.96
N VAL A 173 5.67 -5.06 11.02
CA VAL A 173 6.72 -5.93 10.49
C VAL A 173 7.84 -6.14 11.50
N ALA A 174 8.38 -5.07 12.08
CA ALA A 174 9.58 -5.13 12.92
C ALA A 174 9.31 -5.70 14.33
N LEU A 175 8.12 -5.42 14.90
CA LEU A 175 7.80 -5.72 16.30
C LEU A 175 6.67 -6.73 16.45
N GLY A 176 6.01 -7.12 15.36
CA GLY A 176 4.85 -8.02 15.38
C GLY A 176 3.57 -7.39 15.98
N ALA A 177 3.59 -6.10 16.29
CA ALA A 177 2.49 -5.41 16.97
C ALA A 177 2.23 -4.03 16.35
N ALA A 178 0.95 -3.72 16.19
CA ALA A 178 0.46 -2.39 15.85
C ALA A 178 -0.75 -2.00 16.71
N ASP A 179 -0.83 -2.55 17.92
CA ASP A 179 -1.92 -2.28 18.84
C ASP A 179 -1.97 -0.79 19.19
N GLY A 180 -3.19 -0.23 19.25
CA GLY A 180 -3.42 1.19 19.56
C GLY A 180 -3.09 2.17 18.44
N VAL A 181 -2.54 1.72 17.28
CA VAL A 181 -2.22 2.65 16.19
C VAL A 181 -3.49 3.26 15.60
N ARG A 182 -4.56 2.46 15.43
CA ARG A 182 -5.84 2.99 14.94
C ARG A 182 -6.42 4.03 15.88
N ASP A 183 -6.36 3.79 17.19
CA ASP A 183 -6.82 4.74 18.21
C ASP A 183 -5.98 6.02 18.19
N ALA A 184 -4.66 5.90 18.01
CA ALA A 184 -3.78 7.05 17.87
C ALA A 184 -4.09 7.88 16.61
N ILE A 185 -4.41 7.23 15.49
CA ILE A 185 -4.83 7.90 14.27
C ILE A 185 -6.17 8.61 14.48
N ASN A 186 -7.15 7.96 15.09
CA ASN A 186 -8.44 8.58 15.40
C ASN A 186 -8.26 9.82 16.28
N ALA A 187 -7.47 9.70 17.36
CA ALA A 187 -7.16 10.83 18.22
C ALA A 187 -6.49 12.00 17.47
N ALA A 188 -5.57 11.69 16.52
CA ALA A 188 -4.94 12.70 15.70
C ALA A 188 -5.93 13.39 14.74
N VAL A 189 -6.86 12.62 14.15
CA VAL A 189 -7.95 13.17 13.31
C VAL A 189 -8.87 14.07 14.13
N ASP A 190 -9.32 13.61 15.31
CA ASP A 190 -10.20 14.37 16.20
C ASP A 190 -9.57 15.69 16.66
N ASP A 191 -8.28 15.67 17.01
CA ASP A 191 -7.57 16.86 17.51
C ASP A 191 -7.27 17.86 16.39
N HIS A 192 -6.86 17.38 15.20
CA HIS A 192 -6.39 18.24 14.11
C HIS A 192 -7.51 18.68 13.17
N LEU A 193 -8.54 17.86 12.97
CA LEU A 193 -9.59 18.16 12.00
C LEU A 193 -10.94 18.52 12.60
N GLU A 194 -11.32 17.96 13.75
CA GLU A 194 -12.64 18.20 14.34
C GLU A 194 -12.60 19.21 15.50
N GLY A 195 -11.41 19.53 16.02
CA GLY A 195 -11.25 20.41 17.18
C GLY A 195 -11.71 19.71 18.44
N GLY A 196 -10.83 18.94 19.08
CA GLY A 196 -11.12 18.17 20.28
C GLY A 196 -11.88 18.99 21.30
N VAL A 197 -12.98 18.44 21.77
CA VAL A 197 -13.74 19.03 22.90
C VAL A 197 -12.79 19.03 24.10
N ARG A 198 -12.34 20.23 24.48
CA ARG A 198 -11.62 20.47 25.72
C ARG A 198 -12.59 20.42 26.89
#